data_6957060f40b09b3e3933c9d85d8cfe81
#
_entry.id   6957060f40b09b3e3933c9d85d8cfe81
#
_cell.length_a   1.000
_cell.length_b   1.000
_cell.length_c   1.000
_cell.angle_alpha   90.00
_cell.angle_beta   90.00
_cell.angle_gamma   90.00
#
_symmetry.space_group_name_H-M   'P 1'
#
loop_
_entity.id
_entity.type
_entity.pdbx_description
1 polymer ?
#
loop_
_entity_poly.entity_id
_entity_poly.type
_entity_poly.pdbx_seq_one_letter_code
_entity_poly.pdbx_strand_id
1 'polypeptide(L)'
;MRPTVTPVIRDVGTAINNQQAYLEALLEVVRGDGVTSDALFKHARRTSRGPGLPDFTQLCDAALQLTGDAELGVKLGGRLDLTSHGILGYALMSSRTVEQALQRLVRYIGLAAPPIHFEQVMQGTRCLLVCRTEPELVPQQFYIDAVLVSVAVSAHTLLGARVGREAELWLMGPKPSYAKRYEAVAGVAVSFERPYNAVTMPRRYLDAPVLSAEPAMAELCRRQCEKLLANMRDRRGLAGRIREQLLRAPGQFPDVQRIAKQYGLSERTMR
;
A
#
# COMPACT_ATOMS: atom_id res chain seq x y z
N MET A 1 -11.74 -8.09 36.76
CA MET A 1 -11.59 -7.88 35.32
C MET A 1 -10.45 -6.88 35.12
N ARG A 2 -9.23 -7.34 34.77
CA ARG A 2 -8.08 -6.46 34.54
C ARG A 2 -8.14 -6.00 33.08
N PRO A 3 -7.90 -4.72 32.77
CA PRO A 3 -7.88 -4.26 31.40
C PRO A 3 -6.68 -4.91 30.66
N THR A 4 -6.94 -5.50 29.52
CA THR A 4 -5.97 -6.08 28.62
C THR A 4 -5.09 -4.94 28.07
N VAL A 5 -3.85 -4.88 28.53
CA VAL A 5 -2.86 -3.91 28.06
C VAL A 5 -2.46 -4.34 26.66
N THR A 6 -2.92 -3.61 25.65
CA THR A 6 -2.42 -3.70 24.29
C THR A 6 -0.92 -3.36 24.32
N PRO A 7 -0.01 -4.20 23.83
CA PRO A 7 1.41 -3.88 23.81
C PRO A 7 1.65 -2.66 22.92
N VAL A 8 2.07 -1.57 23.53
CA VAL A 8 2.51 -0.37 22.81
C VAL A 8 3.79 -0.73 22.08
N ILE A 9 3.74 -0.73 20.75
CA ILE A 9 4.91 -0.87 19.88
C ILE A 9 5.77 0.39 20.11
N ARG A 10 6.75 0.30 21.01
CA ARG A 10 7.79 1.31 21.19
C ARG A 10 8.92 1.04 20.19
N ASP A 11 9.26 2.09 19.46
CA ASP A 11 10.45 2.21 18.62
C ASP A 11 10.43 1.57 17.21
N VAL A 12 9.58 2.15 16.34
CA VAL A 12 10.09 2.53 15.01
C VAL A 12 9.84 4.04 14.90
N GLY A 13 10.89 4.82 15.08
CA GLY A 13 10.80 6.26 15.18
C GLY A 13 10.01 6.88 14.04
N THR A 14 8.91 7.54 14.38
CA THR A 14 8.18 8.54 13.58
C THR A 14 7.77 8.17 12.15
N ALA A 15 7.59 6.92 11.83
CA ALA A 15 6.84 6.51 10.66
C ALA A 15 5.38 6.46 11.07
N ILE A 16 4.71 7.58 10.89
CA ILE A 16 3.27 7.75 10.69
C ILE A 16 2.37 6.74 11.41
N ASN A 17 1.36 7.24 12.06
CA ASN A 17 0.25 6.63 12.79
C ASN A 17 -0.49 5.46 12.08
N ASN A 18 -0.03 5.04 10.90
CA ASN A 18 -0.63 4.01 10.04
C ASN A 18 -0.42 2.60 10.56
N GLN A 19 0.71 2.34 11.24
CA GLN A 19 1.02 0.99 11.71
C GLN A 19 -0.01 0.50 12.72
N GLN A 20 -0.52 1.40 13.56
CA GLN A 20 -1.55 1.05 14.52
C GLN A 20 -2.87 0.73 13.81
N ALA A 21 -3.32 1.57 12.86
CA ALA A 21 -4.54 1.35 12.10
C ALA A 21 -4.49 0.05 11.28
N TYR A 22 -3.35 -0.23 10.66
CA TYR A 22 -3.15 -1.48 9.92
C TYR A 22 -3.14 -2.71 10.84
N LEU A 23 -2.51 -2.60 12.00
CA LEU A 23 -2.52 -3.66 13.00
C LEU A 23 -3.94 -3.91 13.52
N GLU A 24 -4.69 -2.87 13.85
CA GLU A 24 -6.07 -2.97 14.31
C GLU A 24 -6.95 -3.64 13.24
N ALA A 25 -6.83 -3.24 11.97
CA ALA A 25 -7.52 -3.85 10.85
C ALA A 25 -7.17 -5.35 10.70
N LEU A 26 -5.89 -5.71 10.77
CA LEU A 26 -5.45 -7.09 10.71
C LEU A 26 -6.01 -7.92 11.88
N LEU A 27 -5.93 -7.39 13.12
CA LEU A 27 -6.45 -8.05 14.31
C LEU A 27 -7.97 -8.26 14.24
N GLU A 28 -8.70 -7.32 13.67
CA GLU A 28 -10.14 -7.46 13.47
C GLU A 28 -10.46 -8.60 12.48
N VAL A 29 -9.75 -8.65 11.36
CA VAL A 29 -9.94 -9.69 10.34
C VAL A 29 -9.61 -11.07 10.89
N VAL A 30 -8.45 -11.26 11.50
CA VAL A 30 -8.04 -12.58 12.02
C VAL A 30 -8.91 -13.05 13.17
N ARG A 31 -9.48 -12.13 13.96
CA ARG A 31 -10.45 -12.46 15.01
C ARG A 31 -11.73 -13.03 14.43
N GLY A 32 -12.17 -12.50 13.28
CA GLY A 32 -13.30 -13.05 12.52
C GLY A 32 -13.08 -14.50 12.08
N ASP A 33 -11.83 -14.89 11.87
CA ASP A 33 -11.42 -16.25 11.51
C ASP A 33 -10.98 -17.09 12.75
N GLY A 34 -11.29 -16.64 13.97
CA GLY A 34 -11.06 -17.37 15.23
C GLY A 34 -9.63 -17.28 15.79
N VAL A 35 -8.76 -16.45 15.22
CA VAL A 35 -7.38 -16.26 15.70
C VAL A 35 -7.32 -15.11 16.71
N THR A 36 -6.79 -15.39 17.90
CA THR A 36 -6.59 -14.35 18.94
C THR A 36 -5.33 -13.54 18.67
N SER A 37 -5.31 -12.29 19.17
CA SER A 37 -4.11 -11.44 19.09
C SER A 37 -2.88 -12.08 19.71
N ASP A 38 -3.03 -12.75 20.86
CA ASP A 38 -1.94 -13.45 21.54
C ASP A 38 -1.37 -14.59 20.68
N ALA A 39 -2.24 -15.37 20.02
CA ALA A 39 -1.82 -16.44 19.11
C ALA A 39 -1.06 -15.87 17.92
N LEU A 40 -1.55 -14.77 17.32
CA LEU A 40 -0.90 -14.08 16.21
C LEU A 40 0.52 -13.60 16.58
N PHE A 41 0.64 -12.84 17.67
CA PHE A 41 1.94 -12.31 18.10
C PHE A 41 2.90 -13.43 18.52
N LYS A 42 2.42 -14.46 19.20
CA LYS A 42 3.23 -15.63 19.60
C LYS A 42 3.76 -16.36 18.36
N HIS A 43 2.93 -16.57 17.34
CA HIS A 43 3.33 -17.24 16.11
C HIS A 43 4.33 -16.37 15.33
N ALA A 44 4.05 -15.09 15.12
CA ALA A 44 4.93 -14.17 14.43
C ALA A 44 6.33 -14.10 15.09
N ARG A 45 6.41 -14.06 16.43
CA ARG A 45 7.72 -14.08 17.14
C ARG A 45 8.50 -15.37 16.93
N ARG A 46 7.83 -16.51 16.80
CA ARG A 46 8.47 -17.81 16.57
C ARG A 46 9.05 -17.94 15.16
N THR A 47 8.44 -17.28 14.18
CA THR A 47 8.83 -17.33 12.77
C THR A 47 9.76 -16.19 12.37
N SER A 48 9.84 -15.12 13.18
CA SER A 48 10.73 -13.98 12.97
C SER A 48 12.20 -14.37 13.09
N ARG A 49 13.03 -13.88 12.15
CA ARG A 49 14.47 -14.17 12.09
C ARG A 49 15.35 -13.19 12.89
N GLY A 50 14.78 -12.26 13.67
CA GLY A 50 15.52 -11.20 14.36
C GLY A 50 15.04 -10.94 15.79
N PRO A 51 15.89 -10.29 16.63
CA PRO A 51 15.47 -9.83 17.94
C PRO A 51 14.52 -8.63 17.81
N GLY A 52 13.41 -8.65 18.49
CA GLY A 52 12.47 -7.53 18.55
C GLY A 52 11.01 -7.95 18.41
N LEU A 53 10.14 -6.93 18.31
CA LEU A 53 8.73 -7.14 17.99
C LEU A 53 8.59 -7.42 16.49
N PRO A 54 7.69 -8.34 16.10
CA PRO A 54 7.38 -8.59 14.70
C PRO A 54 6.95 -7.30 13.98
N ASP A 55 7.44 -7.08 12.79
CA ASP A 55 6.92 -6.03 11.91
C ASP A 55 5.57 -6.41 11.29
N PHE A 56 4.95 -5.47 10.58
CA PHE A 56 3.62 -5.70 9.99
C PHE A 56 3.62 -6.84 8.95
N THR A 57 4.69 -6.98 8.17
CA THR A 57 4.81 -8.07 7.18
C THR A 57 4.85 -9.43 7.87
N GLN A 58 5.63 -9.56 8.93
CA GLN A 58 5.71 -10.78 9.73
C GLN A 58 4.38 -11.14 10.42
N LEU A 59 3.61 -10.12 10.82
CA LEU A 59 2.26 -10.32 11.36
C LEU A 59 1.29 -10.79 10.28
N CYS A 60 1.38 -10.26 9.04
CA CYS A 60 0.59 -10.73 7.91
C CYS A 60 0.92 -12.19 7.55
N ASP A 61 2.20 -12.55 7.51
CA ASP A 61 2.63 -13.93 7.26
C ASP A 61 2.10 -14.89 8.32
N ALA A 62 2.19 -14.49 9.59
CA ALA A 62 1.63 -15.26 10.70
C ALA A 62 0.10 -15.42 10.60
N ALA A 63 -0.60 -14.37 10.20
CA ALA A 63 -2.04 -14.36 9.99
C ALA A 63 -2.44 -15.35 8.89
N LEU A 64 -1.76 -15.33 7.75
CA LEU A 64 -1.97 -16.27 6.65
C LEU A 64 -1.75 -17.72 7.08
N GLN A 65 -0.67 -18.00 7.83
CA GLN A 65 -0.36 -19.34 8.31
C GLN A 65 -1.36 -19.85 9.33
N LEU A 66 -1.86 -19.00 10.21
CA LEU A 66 -2.80 -19.38 11.26
C LEU A 66 -4.23 -19.53 10.76
N THR A 67 -4.67 -18.69 9.84
CA THR A 67 -6.04 -18.73 9.31
C THR A 67 -6.18 -19.71 8.15
N GLY A 68 -5.13 -19.87 7.33
CA GLY A 68 -5.22 -20.58 6.05
C GLY A 68 -6.20 -19.93 5.07
N ASP A 69 -6.62 -18.69 5.34
CA ASP A 69 -7.66 -18.01 4.59
C ASP A 69 -7.09 -17.32 3.34
N ALA A 70 -7.45 -17.85 2.18
CA ALA A 70 -7.04 -17.29 0.89
C ALA A 70 -7.65 -15.90 0.61
N GLU A 71 -8.77 -15.54 1.27
CA GLU A 71 -9.44 -14.23 1.12
C GLU A 71 -8.87 -13.16 2.06
N LEU A 72 -7.91 -13.50 2.92
CA LEU A 72 -7.41 -12.61 3.97
C LEU A 72 -6.98 -11.25 3.44
N GLY A 73 -6.31 -11.20 2.26
CA GLY A 73 -5.90 -9.95 1.62
C GLY A 73 -7.09 -9.08 1.23
N VAL A 74 -8.13 -9.66 0.65
CA VAL A 74 -9.36 -8.95 0.28
C VAL A 74 -10.08 -8.43 1.53
N LYS A 75 -10.18 -9.25 2.58
CA LYS A 75 -10.79 -8.86 3.86
C LYS A 75 -10.04 -7.69 4.49
N LEU A 76 -8.70 -7.77 4.53
CA LEU A 76 -7.85 -6.71 5.07
C LEU A 76 -8.00 -5.42 4.27
N GLY A 77 -7.91 -5.48 2.93
CA GLY A 77 -8.08 -4.32 2.07
C GLY A 77 -9.41 -3.60 2.26
N GLY A 78 -10.48 -4.36 2.51
CA GLY A 78 -11.80 -3.81 2.82
C GLY A 78 -11.91 -3.06 4.16
N ARG A 79 -10.95 -3.27 5.08
CA ARG A 79 -10.86 -2.56 6.38
C ARG A 79 -9.95 -1.34 6.34
N LEU A 80 -9.17 -1.19 5.28
CA LEU A 80 -8.24 -0.09 5.11
C LEU A 80 -8.86 1.00 4.24
N ASP A 81 -9.44 2.00 4.89
CA ASP A 81 -9.95 3.22 4.26
C ASP A 81 -8.86 4.31 4.15
N LEU A 82 -9.22 5.48 3.63
CA LEU A 82 -8.28 6.61 3.50
C LEU A 82 -7.70 7.04 4.83
N THR A 83 -8.46 7.00 5.92
CA THR A 83 -8.00 7.43 7.25
C THR A 83 -6.96 6.47 7.82
N SER A 84 -7.04 5.20 7.47
CA SER A 84 -6.07 4.17 7.84
C SER A 84 -4.66 4.45 7.29
N HIS A 85 -4.55 5.25 6.21
CA HIS A 85 -3.27 5.62 5.58
C HIS A 85 -2.64 6.89 6.19
N GLY A 86 -3.18 7.42 7.29
CA GLY A 86 -2.65 8.58 8.02
C GLY A 86 -2.46 9.80 7.13
N ILE A 87 -1.28 10.43 7.20
CA ILE A 87 -1.01 11.68 6.44
C ILE A 87 -1.18 11.52 4.93
N LEU A 88 -0.90 10.33 4.38
CA LEU A 88 -1.16 10.05 2.97
C LEU A 88 -2.66 10.12 2.67
N GLY A 89 -3.48 9.47 3.48
CA GLY A 89 -4.94 9.52 3.33
C GLY A 89 -5.47 10.95 3.36
N TYR A 90 -5.04 11.76 4.32
CA TYR A 90 -5.40 13.18 4.39
C TYR A 90 -4.92 13.97 3.16
N ALA A 91 -3.73 13.67 2.64
CA ALA A 91 -3.22 14.29 1.42
C ALA A 91 -4.08 13.96 0.19
N LEU A 92 -4.61 12.73 0.12
CA LEU A 92 -5.53 12.32 -0.95
C LEU A 92 -6.89 13.00 -0.81
N MET A 93 -7.49 12.95 0.38
CA MET A 93 -8.81 13.55 0.67
C MET A 93 -8.85 15.07 0.43
N SER A 94 -7.77 15.78 0.74
CA SER A 94 -7.68 17.22 0.54
C SER A 94 -7.32 17.66 -0.87
N SER A 95 -7.03 16.73 -1.78
CA SER A 95 -6.69 17.03 -3.18
C SER A 95 -7.85 17.69 -3.92
N ARG A 96 -7.57 18.60 -4.85
CA ARG A 96 -8.59 19.29 -5.65
C ARG A 96 -9.32 18.35 -6.62
N THR A 97 -8.54 17.52 -7.31
CA THR A 97 -9.03 16.60 -8.33
C THR A 97 -8.51 15.19 -8.08
N VAL A 98 -9.14 14.22 -8.71
CA VAL A 98 -8.70 12.81 -8.69
C VAL A 98 -7.29 12.67 -9.27
N GLU A 99 -6.97 13.37 -10.36
CA GLU A 99 -5.62 13.40 -10.93
C GLU A 99 -4.58 13.78 -9.87
N GLN A 100 -4.85 14.85 -9.13
CA GLN A 100 -3.95 15.30 -8.07
C GLN A 100 -3.83 14.29 -6.93
N ALA A 101 -4.93 13.61 -6.57
CA ALA A 101 -4.92 12.55 -5.57
C ALA A 101 -4.08 11.35 -6.05
N LEU A 102 -4.25 10.91 -7.30
CA LEU A 102 -3.46 9.82 -7.88
C LEU A 102 -1.96 10.16 -7.94
N GLN A 103 -1.60 11.37 -8.37
CA GLN A 103 -0.20 11.83 -8.37
C GLN A 103 0.43 11.77 -6.97
N ARG A 104 -0.33 12.16 -5.94
CA ARG A 104 0.11 12.07 -4.54
C ARG A 104 0.23 10.62 -4.09
N LEU A 105 -0.73 9.76 -4.43
CA LEU A 105 -0.66 8.34 -4.11
C LEU A 105 0.60 7.71 -4.71
N VAL A 106 0.84 7.89 -6.02
CA VAL A 106 2.04 7.40 -6.71
C VAL A 106 3.32 7.90 -6.03
N ARG A 107 3.35 9.17 -5.64
CA ARG A 107 4.54 9.79 -5.04
C ARG A 107 4.80 9.34 -3.61
N TYR A 108 3.75 9.17 -2.81
CA TYR A 108 3.88 9.02 -1.36
C TYR A 108 3.49 7.64 -0.82
N ILE A 109 3.08 6.68 -1.66
CA ILE A 109 2.69 5.34 -1.20
C ILE A 109 3.78 4.67 -0.36
N GLY A 110 5.04 4.89 -0.68
CA GLY A 110 6.16 4.37 0.10
C GLY A 110 6.22 4.84 1.55
N LEU A 111 5.45 5.87 1.94
CA LEU A 111 5.27 6.26 3.34
C LEU A 111 4.35 5.30 4.09
N ALA A 112 3.35 4.75 3.43
CA ALA A 112 2.34 3.87 4.03
C ALA A 112 2.68 2.39 3.84
N ALA A 113 3.15 2.02 2.65
CA ALA A 113 3.48 0.66 2.27
C ALA A 113 4.77 0.63 1.44
N PRO A 114 5.95 0.66 2.07
CA PRO A 114 7.25 0.77 1.38
C PRO A 114 7.49 -0.23 0.26
N PRO A 115 7.03 -1.52 0.35
CA PRO A 115 7.23 -2.49 -0.71
C PRO A 115 6.25 -2.37 -1.88
N ILE A 116 5.34 -1.40 -1.83
CA ILE A 116 4.31 -1.19 -2.87
C ILE A 116 4.68 0.02 -3.71
N HIS A 117 4.51 -0.12 -5.02
CA HIS A 117 4.74 0.94 -6.00
C HIS A 117 3.53 1.08 -6.90
N PHE A 118 3.16 2.32 -7.19
CA PHE A 118 2.13 2.62 -8.17
C PHE A 118 2.70 3.37 -9.37
N GLU A 119 2.15 3.07 -10.52
CA GLU A 119 2.40 3.77 -11.77
C GLU A 119 1.07 4.17 -12.41
N GLN A 120 0.95 5.42 -12.81
CA GLN A 120 -0.22 5.90 -13.54
C GLN A 120 0.02 5.73 -15.04
N VAL A 121 -0.82 4.94 -15.71
CA VAL A 121 -0.71 4.64 -17.14
C VAL A 121 -2.01 5.02 -17.84
N MET A 122 -1.89 5.72 -18.97
CA MET A 122 -3.02 6.02 -19.83
C MET A 122 -3.14 4.96 -20.93
N GLN A 123 -4.30 4.31 -21.03
CA GLN A 123 -4.58 3.32 -22.06
C GLN A 123 -5.91 3.66 -22.76
N GLY A 124 -5.84 4.29 -23.92
CA GLY A 124 -7.00 4.77 -24.64
C GLY A 124 -7.81 5.78 -23.80
N THR A 125 -9.07 5.46 -23.53
CA THR A 125 -10.00 6.28 -22.73
C THR A 125 -9.95 5.97 -21.23
N ARG A 126 -9.05 5.10 -20.78
CA ARG A 126 -8.94 4.68 -19.39
C ARG A 126 -7.62 5.14 -18.77
N CYS A 127 -7.67 5.48 -17.50
CA CYS A 127 -6.53 5.64 -16.62
C CYS A 127 -6.38 4.35 -15.79
N LEU A 128 -5.17 3.82 -15.73
CA LEU A 128 -4.80 2.67 -14.93
C LEU A 128 -3.86 3.14 -13.83
N LEU A 129 -4.15 2.77 -12.60
CA LEU A 129 -3.24 2.84 -11.47
C LEU A 129 -2.65 1.44 -11.28
N VAL A 130 -1.52 1.19 -11.91
CA VAL A 130 -0.84 -0.11 -11.92
C VAL A 130 -0.11 -0.29 -10.60
N CYS A 131 -0.37 -1.41 -9.92
CA CYS A 131 0.27 -1.81 -8.68
C CYS A 131 1.42 -2.79 -8.96
N ARG A 132 2.58 -2.51 -8.39
CA ARG A 132 3.75 -3.41 -8.37
C ARG A 132 4.19 -3.62 -6.94
N THR A 133 4.64 -4.84 -6.63
CA THR A 133 5.20 -5.22 -5.33
C THR A 133 6.68 -5.53 -5.47
N GLU A 134 7.47 -5.33 -4.42
CA GLU A 134 8.83 -5.86 -4.38
C GLU A 134 8.79 -7.40 -4.42
N PRO A 135 9.74 -8.05 -5.15
CA PRO A 135 9.74 -9.52 -5.31
C PRO A 135 9.83 -10.30 -4.00
N GLU A 136 10.46 -9.71 -3.00
CA GLU A 136 10.64 -10.31 -1.68
C GLU A 136 9.35 -10.36 -0.84
N LEU A 137 8.31 -9.62 -1.26
CA LEU A 137 7.02 -9.59 -0.59
C LEU A 137 6.20 -10.84 -0.96
N VAL A 138 6.23 -11.85 -0.12
CA VAL A 138 5.58 -13.15 -0.35
C VAL A 138 4.56 -13.43 0.77
N PRO A 139 3.38 -13.97 0.45
CA PRO A 139 2.83 -14.20 -0.88
C PRO A 139 2.36 -12.90 -1.56
N GLN A 140 2.80 -12.64 -2.75
CA GLN A 140 2.48 -11.39 -3.47
C GLN A 140 0.98 -11.16 -3.64
N GLN A 141 0.20 -12.21 -3.89
CA GLN A 141 -1.24 -12.10 -4.11
C GLN A 141 -1.96 -11.47 -2.92
N PHE A 142 -1.63 -11.86 -1.70
CA PHE A 142 -2.20 -11.27 -0.49
C PHE A 142 -2.03 -9.74 -0.43
N TYR A 143 -0.83 -9.26 -0.72
CA TYR A 143 -0.54 -7.82 -0.67
C TYR A 143 -1.19 -7.07 -1.82
N ILE A 144 -1.22 -7.66 -3.03
CA ILE A 144 -1.92 -7.09 -4.18
C ILE A 144 -3.41 -6.96 -3.88
N ASP A 145 -4.02 -7.99 -3.31
CA ASP A 145 -5.43 -7.99 -2.93
C ASP A 145 -5.73 -6.91 -1.90
N ALA A 146 -4.95 -6.85 -0.82
CA ALA A 146 -5.14 -5.88 0.23
C ALA A 146 -5.02 -4.44 -0.29
N VAL A 147 -4.01 -4.18 -1.10
CA VAL A 147 -3.73 -2.83 -1.61
C VAL A 147 -4.77 -2.41 -2.65
N LEU A 148 -5.08 -3.24 -3.65
CA LEU A 148 -6.01 -2.87 -4.71
C LEU A 148 -7.44 -2.72 -4.18
N VAL A 149 -7.86 -3.58 -3.26
CA VAL A 149 -9.17 -3.46 -2.60
C VAL A 149 -9.23 -2.19 -1.75
N SER A 150 -8.18 -1.88 -0.98
CA SER A 150 -8.12 -0.63 -0.21
C SER A 150 -8.17 0.61 -1.10
N VAL A 151 -7.50 0.61 -2.25
CA VAL A 151 -7.58 1.71 -3.23
C VAL A 151 -8.98 1.84 -3.80
N ALA A 152 -9.66 0.74 -4.12
CA ALA A 152 -11.03 0.77 -4.62
C ALA A 152 -12.01 1.31 -3.56
N VAL A 153 -11.90 0.85 -2.31
CA VAL A 153 -12.69 1.38 -1.17
C VAL A 153 -12.42 2.88 -0.99
N SER A 154 -11.16 3.29 -1.04
CA SER A 154 -10.76 4.71 -0.95
C SER A 154 -11.32 5.56 -2.08
N ALA A 155 -11.44 5.03 -3.30
CA ALA A 155 -12.01 5.74 -4.44
C ALA A 155 -13.49 6.09 -4.21
N HIS A 156 -14.26 5.25 -3.52
CA HIS A 156 -15.64 5.56 -3.14
C HIS A 156 -15.71 6.76 -2.19
N THR A 157 -14.78 6.88 -1.27
CA THR A 157 -14.69 8.03 -0.34
C THR A 157 -14.36 9.33 -1.11
N LEU A 158 -13.47 9.27 -2.09
CA LEU A 158 -13.04 10.45 -2.86
C LEU A 158 -14.08 10.93 -3.86
N LEU A 159 -14.81 10.02 -4.50
CA LEU A 159 -15.68 10.28 -5.64
C LEU A 159 -17.17 10.00 -5.39
N GLY A 160 -17.50 9.40 -4.25
CA GLY A 160 -18.85 8.94 -3.94
C GLY A 160 -19.28 7.76 -4.81
N ALA A 161 -20.60 7.48 -4.82
CA ALA A 161 -21.18 6.33 -5.52
C ALA A 161 -21.00 6.32 -7.06
N ARG A 162 -20.47 7.40 -7.63
CA ARG A 162 -20.27 7.52 -9.09
C ARG A 162 -19.22 6.56 -9.64
N VAL A 163 -18.26 6.13 -8.82
CA VAL A 163 -17.12 5.31 -9.25
C VAL A 163 -17.47 3.85 -9.44
N GLY A 164 -18.38 3.30 -8.62
CA GLY A 164 -18.59 1.86 -8.48
C GLY A 164 -19.03 1.12 -9.76
N ARG A 165 -19.60 1.83 -10.75
CA ARG A 165 -20.07 1.21 -11.99
C ARG A 165 -19.07 1.22 -13.13
N GLU A 166 -18.04 2.06 -13.06
CA GLU A 166 -17.12 2.31 -14.18
C GLU A 166 -15.66 2.07 -13.82
N ALA A 167 -15.33 2.04 -12.53
CA ALA A 167 -14.06 1.56 -12.07
C ALA A 167 -14.03 0.03 -12.08
N GLU A 168 -12.85 -0.53 -12.28
CA GLU A 168 -12.65 -1.97 -12.37
C GLU A 168 -11.30 -2.34 -11.73
N LEU A 169 -11.26 -3.46 -11.03
CA LEU A 169 -10.02 -4.10 -10.61
C LEU A 169 -9.54 -5.05 -11.71
N TRP A 170 -8.29 -4.89 -12.11
CA TRP A 170 -7.61 -5.82 -13.00
C TRP A 170 -6.60 -6.63 -12.21
N LEU A 171 -6.65 -7.95 -12.36
CA LEU A 171 -5.75 -8.90 -11.71
C LEU A 171 -5.08 -9.77 -12.75
N MET A 172 -3.76 -9.93 -12.64
CA MET A 172 -2.95 -10.72 -13.58
C MET A 172 -3.22 -12.24 -13.44
N GLY A 173 -3.52 -12.67 -12.20
CA GLY A 173 -3.73 -14.09 -11.91
C GLY A 173 -5.03 -14.65 -12.46
N PRO A 174 -5.17 -16.00 -12.44
CA PRO A 174 -6.41 -16.68 -12.78
C PRO A 174 -7.51 -16.34 -11.75
N LYS A 175 -8.77 -16.53 -12.17
CA LYS A 175 -9.92 -16.27 -11.31
C LYS A 175 -9.92 -17.22 -10.09
N PRO A 176 -9.76 -16.71 -8.87
CA PRO A 176 -9.77 -17.54 -7.67
C PRO A 176 -11.18 -18.00 -7.28
N SER A 177 -11.29 -19.00 -6.42
CA SER A 177 -12.58 -19.50 -5.92
C SER A 177 -13.39 -18.41 -5.18
N TYR A 178 -12.69 -17.46 -4.54
CA TYR A 178 -13.27 -16.32 -3.81
C TYR A 178 -13.50 -15.06 -4.65
N ALA A 179 -13.49 -15.16 -5.98
CA ALA A 179 -13.61 -14.01 -6.88
C ALA A 179 -14.78 -13.07 -6.57
N LYS A 180 -15.93 -13.60 -6.15
CA LYS A 180 -17.10 -12.81 -5.75
C LYS A 180 -16.85 -11.91 -4.53
N ARG A 181 -15.86 -12.23 -3.71
CA ARG A 181 -15.50 -11.45 -2.52
C ARG A 181 -14.94 -10.07 -2.88
N TYR A 182 -14.17 -9.98 -3.98
CA TYR A 182 -13.65 -8.69 -4.44
C TYR A 182 -14.78 -7.71 -4.75
N GLU A 183 -15.76 -8.13 -5.54
CA GLU A 183 -16.90 -7.27 -5.92
C GLU A 183 -17.70 -6.84 -4.67
N ALA A 184 -17.94 -7.79 -3.77
CA ALA A 184 -18.70 -7.53 -2.53
C ALA A 184 -17.99 -6.53 -1.60
N VAL A 185 -16.64 -6.56 -1.55
CA VAL A 185 -15.85 -5.71 -0.65
C VAL A 185 -15.43 -4.42 -1.33
N ALA A 186 -14.91 -4.49 -2.55
CA ALA A 186 -14.40 -3.33 -3.29
C ALA A 186 -15.51 -2.48 -3.92
N GLY A 187 -16.70 -3.04 -4.14
CA GLY A 187 -17.84 -2.32 -4.75
C GLY A 187 -17.64 -1.96 -6.22
N VAL A 188 -16.68 -2.60 -6.90
CA VAL A 188 -16.36 -2.38 -8.32
C VAL A 188 -16.25 -3.72 -9.04
N ALA A 189 -16.41 -3.71 -10.37
CA ALA A 189 -16.21 -4.89 -11.19
C ALA A 189 -14.76 -5.41 -11.12
N VAL A 190 -14.56 -6.71 -11.30
CA VAL A 190 -13.24 -7.35 -11.26
C VAL A 190 -13.02 -8.22 -12.49
N SER A 191 -11.87 -8.06 -13.13
CA SER A 191 -11.42 -8.86 -14.27
C SER A 191 -10.10 -9.56 -13.95
N PHE A 192 -9.99 -10.82 -14.33
CA PHE A 192 -8.81 -11.67 -14.13
C PHE A 192 -8.05 -11.86 -15.44
N GLU A 193 -6.84 -12.44 -15.36
CA GLU A 193 -5.97 -12.70 -16.52
C GLU A 193 -5.65 -11.43 -17.31
N ARG A 194 -5.54 -10.31 -16.62
CA ARG A 194 -5.20 -9.01 -17.19
C ARG A 194 -3.68 -8.81 -17.27
N PRO A 195 -3.19 -7.92 -18.14
CA PRO A 195 -1.75 -7.67 -18.28
C PRO A 195 -1.12 -6.99 -17.05
N TYR A 196 -1.94 -6.41 -16.16
CA TYR A 196 -1.50 -5.68 -14.98
C TYR A 196 -2.40 -5.95 -13.78
N ASN A 197 -1.83 -5.86 -12.58
CA ASN A 197 -2.58 -5.67 -11.35
C ASN A 197 -2.85 -4.17 -11.21
N ALA A 198 -4.09 -3.73 -11.33
CA ALA A 198 -4.43 -2.31 -11.41
C ALA A 198 -5.85 -1.99 -10.91
N VAL A 199 -6.04 -0.76 -10.44
CA VAL A 199 -7.36 -0.12 -10.43
C VAL A 199 -7.47 0.72 -11.69
N THR A 200 -8.54 0.56 -12.44
CA THR A 200 -8.76 1.31 -13.69
C THR A 200 -10.08 2.05 -13.67
N MET A 201 -10.10 3.23 -14.27
CA MET A 201 -11.28 4.09 -14.39
C MET A 201 -11.26 4.86 -15.70
N PRO A 202 -12.43 5.33 -16.22
CA PRO A 202 -12.47 6.26 -17.33
C PRO A 202 -11.67 7.53 -17.07
N ARG A 203 -10.88 7.97 -18.07
CA ARG A 203 -10.04 9.17 -17.99
C ARG A 203 -10.79 10.43 -17.53
N ARG A 204 -12.07 10.56 -17.90
CA ARG A 204 -12.89 11.73 -17.52
C ARG A 204 -13.03 11.94 -16.01
N TYR A 205 -12.78 10.92 -15.20
CA TYR A 205 -12.78 11.07 -13.73
C TYR A 205 -11.54 11.77 -13.17
N LEU A 206 -10.48 11.90 -13.95
CA LEU A 206 -9.26 12.56 -13.48
C LEU A 206 -9.49 14.02 -13.11
N ASP A 207 -10.35 14.70 -13.87
CA ASP A 207 -10.72 16.11 -13.65
C ASP A 207 -11.83 16.29 -12.62
N ALA A 208 -12.44 15.18 -12.14
CA ALA A 208 -13.50 15.25 -11.17
C ALA A 208 -13.00 15.82 -9.84
N PRO A 209 -13.76 16.73 -9.21
CA PRO A 209 -13.40 17.25 -7.90
C PRO A 209 -13.49 16.14 -6.84
N VAL A 210 -12.54 16.14 -5.92
CA VAL A 210 -12.60 15.32 -4.70
C VAL A 210 -13.62 15.95 -3.75
N LEU A 211 -14.50 15.13 -3.17
CA LEU A 211 -15.64 15.61 -2.36
C LEU A 211 -15.19 16.41 -1.12
N SER A 212 -14.06 16.06 -0.55
CA SER A 212 -13.48 16.66 0.66
C SER A 212 -12.30 17.61 0.35
N ALA A 213 -12.23 18.15 -0.87
CA ALA A 213 -11.14 19.02 -1.29
C ALA A 213 -10.99 20.25 -0.39
N GLU A 214 -9.78 20.46 0.16
CA GLU A 214 -9.47 21.57 1.04
C GLU A 214 -8.03 22.06 0.77
N PRO A 215 -7.86 23.21 0.08
CA PRO A 215 -6.54 23.65 -0.41
C PRO A 215 -5.50 23.92 0.66
N ALA A 216 -5.89 24.47 1.81
CA ALA A 216 -4.95 24.75 2.89
C ALA A 216 -4.43 23.44 3.52
N MET A 217 -5.33 22.49 3.77
CA MET A 217 -4.98 21.16 4.25
C MET A 217 -4.13 20.41 3.24
N ALA A 218 -4.47 20.53 1.95
CA ALA A 218 -3.72 19.90 0.85
C ALA A 218 -2.24 20.30 0.84
N GLU A 219 -1.95 21.57 1.05
CA GLU A 219 -0.57 22.08 1.10
C GLU A 219 0.16 21.66 2.37
N LEU A 220 -0.53 21.68 3.53
CA LEU A 220 0.02 21.20 4.79
C LEU A 220 0.41 19.72 4.70
N CYS A 221 -0.50 18.87 4.23
CA CYS A 221 -0.25 17.44 4.07
C CYS A 221 0.89 17.18 3.08
N ARG A 222 0.93 17.91 1.95
CA ARG A 222 2.01 17.79 0.97
C ARG A 222 3.38 18.06 1.60
N ARG A 223 3.52 19.17 2.34
CA ARG A 223 4.78 19.52 3.02
C ARG A 223 5.18 18.45 4.03
N GLN A 224 4.23 17.93 4.77
CA GLN A 224 4.51 16.88 5.75
C GLN A 224 4.92 15.56 5.09
N CYS A 225 4.25 15.16 4.00
CA CYS A 225 4.64 13.99 3.21
C CYS A 225 6.07 14.12 2.65
N GLU A 226 6.42 15.29 2.08
CA GLU A 226 7.77 15.55 1.59
C GLU A 226 8.84 15.43 2.68
N LYS A 227 8.57 16.03 3.86
CA LYS A 227 9.49 15.94 5.01
C LYS A 227 9.70 14.50 5.45
N LEU A 228 8.62 13.72 5.55
CA LEU A 228 8.69 12.32 5.94
C LEU A 228 9.42 11.47 4.91
N LEU A 229 9.17 11.71 3.62
CA LEU A 229 9.85 11.01 2.53
C LEU A 229 11.37 11.31 2.53
N ALA A 230 11.76 12.57 2.76
CA ALA A 230 13.16 12.94 2.90
C ALA A 230 13.82 12.20 4.10
N ASN A 231 13.17 12.20 5.25
CA ASN A 231 13.67 11.48 6.44
C ASN A 231 13.82 9.97 6.20
N MET A 232 12.87 9.35 5.47
CA MET A 232 12.97 7.92 5.11
C MET A 232 14.16 7.64 4.18
N ARG A 233 14.40 8.51 3.20
CA ARG A 233 15.55 8.40 2.28
C ARG A 233 16.87 8.48 3.03
N ASP A 234 16.99 9.42 3.96
CA ASP A 234 18.20 9.58 4.77
C ASP A 234 18.45 8.35 5.66
N ARG A 235 17.40 7.76 6.22
CA ARG A 235 17.51 6.55 7.05
C ARG A 235 17.83 5.27 6.27
N ARG A 236 17.37 5.14 5.02
CA ARG A 236 17.63 3.96 4.16
C ARG A 236 19.09 3.83 3.72
N GLY A 237 19.90 4.86 3.92
CA GLY A 237 21.28 4.88 3.49
C GLY A 237 21.45 4.82 1.96
N LEU A 238 22.67 4.50 1.51
CA LEU A 238 23.01 4.47 0.08
C LEU A 238 22.26 3.37 -0.68
N ALA A 239 22.19 2.17 -0.14
CA ALA A 239 21.56 1.02 -0.78
C ALA A 239 20.07 1.25 -1.06
N GLY A 240 19.36 1.86 -0.10
CA GLY A 240 17.95 2.21 -0.28
C GLY A 240 17.72 3.28 -1.35
N ARG A 241 18.60 4.28 -1.45
CA ARG A 241 18.54 5.32 -2.49
C ARG A 241 18.78 4.75 -3.88
N ILE A 242 19.72 3.85 -4.02
CA ILE A 242 20.01 3.17 -5.29
C ILE A 242 18.83 2.30 -5.72
N ARG A 243 18.28 1.49 -4.81
CA ARG A 243 17.10 0.65 -5.08
C ARG A 243 15.91 1.48 -5.58
N GLU A 244 15.61 2.59 -4.91
CA GLU A 244 14.53 3.50 -5.32
C GLU A 244 14.76 4.08 -6.72
N GLN A 245 16.00 4.43 -7.06
CA GLN A 245 16.35 4.94 -8.39
C GLN A 245 16.15 3.88 -9.47
N LEU A 246 16.54 2.64 -9.22
CA LEU A 246 16.37 1.53 -10.16
C LEU A 246 14.89 1.19 -10.40
N LEU A 247 14.06 1.26 -9.36
CA LEU A 247 12.62 1.01 -9.46
C LEU A 247 11.85 2.10 -10.25
N ARG A 248 12.37 3.33 -10.28
CA ARG A 248 11.76 4.44 -11.03
C ARG A 248 12.03 4.40 -12.53
N ALA A 249 12.99 3.61 -12.98
CA ALA A 249 13.35 3.47 -14.39
C ALA A 249 13.33 1.99 -14.81
N PRO A 250 12.17 1.33 -14.83
CA PRO A 250 12.07 -0.07 -15.21
C PRO A 250 12.55 -0.27 -16.64
N GLY A 251 13.45 -1.24 -16.84
CA GLY A 251 14.05 -1.55 -18.14
C GLY A 251 15.28 -0.73 -18.53
N GLN A 252 15.66 0.29 -17.76
CA GLN A 252 16.90 1.01 -17.93
C GLN A 252 17.79 0.79 -16.70
N PHE A 253 18.53 -0.30 -16.67
CA PHE A 253 19.51 -0.55 -15.61
C PHE A 253 20.80 0.21 -15.90
N PRO A 254 21.08 1.31 -15.17
CA PRO A 254 22.35 2.02 -15.34
C PRO A 254 23.49 1.11 -14.87
N ASP A 255 24.62 1.16 -15.55
CA ASP A 255 25.85 0.47 -15.17
C ASP A 255 26.30 0.89 -13.75
N VAL A 256 26.87 -0.09 -13.01
CA VAL A 256 27.40 0.12 -11.66
C VAL A 256 28.36 1.31 -11.59
N GLN A 257 29.17 1.52 -12.62
CA GLN A 257 30.09 2.66 -12.73
C GLN A 257 29.34 4.02 -12.75
N ARG A 258 28.23 4.08 -13.50
CA ARG A 258 27.40 5.29 -13.59
C ARG A 258 26.74 5.63 -12.27
N ILE A 259 26.26 4.61 -11.56
CA ILE A 259 25.64 4.77 -10.23
C ILE A 259 26.73 5.21 -9.22
N ALA A 260 27.90 4.53 -9.20
CA ALA A 260 28.99 4.88 -8.32
C ALA A 260 29.42 6.34 -8.50
N LYS A 261 29.59 6.79 -9.75
CA LYS A 261 29.94 8.18 -10.08
C LYS A 261 28.89 9.19 -9.60
N GLN A 262 27.61 8.85 -9.73
CA GLN A 262 26.48 9.69 -9.28
C GLN A 262 26.49 9.92 -7.77
N TYR A 263 26.93 8.93 -6.99
CA TYR A 263 27.01 8.99 -5.52
C TYR A 263 28.39 9.33 -4.98
N GLY A 264 29.36 9.68 -5.85
CA GLY A 264 30.71 10.03 -5.44
C GLY A 264 31.50 8.88 -4.85
N LEU A 265 31.21 7.65 -5.26
CA LEU A 265 31.81 6.41 -4.75
C LEU A 265 32.66 5.73 -5.81
N SER A 266 33.64 4.91 -5.35
CA SER A 266 34.34 3.98 -6.23
C SER A 266 33.48 2.75 -6.51
N GLU A 267 33.67 2.11 -7.68
CA GLU A 267 32.99 0.85 -8.01
C GLU A 267 33.23 -0.24 -6.97
N ARG A 268 34.44 -0.28 -6.39
CA ARG A 268 34.80 -1.21 -5.31
C ARG A 268 34.00 -0.98 -4.03
N THR A 269 33.64 0.28 -3.73
CA THR A 269 32.83 0.62 -2.54
C THR A 269 31.35 0.30 -2.76
N MET A 270 30.92 0.18 -4.01
CA MET A 270 29.56 -0.17 -4.38
C MET A 270 29.28 -1.68 -4.44
N ARG A 271 30.28 -2.49 -4.63
CA ARG A 271 30.20 -3.96 -4.58
C ARG A 271 30.29 -4.47 -3.15
#